data_cc424cfca7b24581d4192f39e51c1032
#
_entry.id   cc424cfca7b24581d4192f39e51c1032
#
_cell.length_a   1.000
_cell.length_b   1.000
_cell.length_c   1.000
_cell.angle_alpha   90.00
_cell.angle_beta   90.00
_cell.angle_gamma   90.00
#
_symmetry.space_group_name_H-M   'P 1'
#
loop_
_entity.id
_entity.type
_entity.pdbx_description
1 polymer ?
#
loop_
_entity_poly.entity_id
_entity_poly.type
_entity_poly.pdbx_seq_one_letter_code
_entity_poly.pdbx_strand_id
1 'polypeptide(L)'
;MLPEADAYLFDIDGTLLNVSDATHYFAFLNAMRSVFGVECNLDGVQVHGNTDVGILRASLAHSGVSDQLFDSRIGQAMDQMCAEVVRNAADLRAVPCSSVRVLLEYLQGAGRLMGIVTGNLEAIGWAKLRAAGLRDFFHFGCFSGPLANPAETSSPTMLEKRVDILKLGVEEVKRRLGADATVCAVGDTPRDIEAARDLGIPIVAVATGIYSVDQLQKLGPELCVRSYEEIEGFPFHGR
;
A
#
# COMPACT_ATOMS: atom_id res chain seq x y z
N MET A 1 20.90 -11.14 -0.88
CA MET A 1 20.88 -10.47 0.45
C MET A 1 19.97 -9.26 0.39
N LEU A 2 19.29 -8.91 1.47
CA LEU A 2 18.47 -7.69 1.57
C LEU A 2 19.36 -6.44 1.41
N PRO A 3 18.96 -5.43 0.61
CA PRO A 3 19.69 -4.16 0.55
C PRO A 3 19.78 -3.53 1.95
N GLU A 4 20.97 -3.08 2.34
CA GLU A 4 21.15 -2.46 3.65
C GLU A 4 20.53 -1.05 3.63
N ALA A 5 19.67 -0.76 4.62
CA ALA A 5 19.00 0.53 4.77
C ALA A 5 18.67 0.81 6.25
N ASP A 6 18.59 2.09 6.62
CA ASP A 6 18.17 2.52 7.95
C ASP A 6 16.67 2.33 8.16
N ALA A 7 15.89 2.39 7.05
CA ALA A 7 14.45 2.22 7.07
C ALA A 7 13.95 1.38 5.89
N TYR A 8 12.84 0.66 6.13
CA TYR A 8 12.13 -0.12 5.11
C TYR A 8 10.68 0.35 5.02
N LEU A 9 10.23 0.63 3.79
CA LEU A 9 8.87 1.08 3.49
C LEU A 9 8.12 -0.01 2.73
N PHE A 10 7.07 -0.55 3.35
CA PHE A 10 6.33 -1.71 2.85
C PHE A 10 4.98 -1.31 2.25
N ASP A 11 4.63 -1.91 1.11
CA ASP A 11 3.24 -2.01 0.71
C ASP A 11 2.49 -3.06 1.54
N ILE A 12 1.17 -3.12 1.39
CA ILE A 12 0.31 -4.05 2.14
C ILE A 12 -0.12 -5.23 1.26
N ASP A 13 -0.98 -4.97 0.27
CA ASP A 13 -1.66 -6.02 -0.50
C ASP A 13 -0.73 -6.64 -1.54
N GLY A 14 -0.50 -7.94 -1.46
CA GLY A 14 0.47 -8.67 -2.29
C GLY A 14 1.89 -8.62 -1.75
N THR A 15 2.19 -7.74 -0.79
CA THR A 15 3.51 -7.60 -0.16
C THR A 15 3.52 -8.15 1.26
N LEU A 16 2.82 -7.53 2.19
CA LEU A 16 2.69 -8.03 3.57
C LEU A 16 1.58 -9.06 3.72
N LEU A 17 0.51 -8.89 2.97
CA LEU A 17 -0.70 -9.71 3.02
C LEU A 17 -0.99 -10.30 1.64
N ASN A 18 -1.54 -11.52 1.63
CA ASN A 18 -2.04 -12.12 0.40
C ASN A 18 -3.11 -11.24 -0.23
N VAL A 19 -3.14 -11.22 -1.57
CA VAL A 19 -4.09 -10.43 -2.34
C VAL A 19 -5.49 -11.02 -2.23
N SER A 20 -6.48 -10.19 -2.09
CA SER A 20 -7.92 -10.37 -2.14
C SER A 20 -8.62 -10.43 -0.79
N ASP A 21 -9.23 -9.29 -0.49
CA ASP A 21 -10.19 -9.17 0.60
C ASP A 21 -11.55 -8.77 0.05
N ALA A 22 -12.54 -9.66 0.20
CA ALA A 22 -13.90 -9.43 -0.28
C ALA A 22 -14.55 -8.23 0.42
N THR A 23 -14.23 -7.99 1.70
CA THR A 23 -14.75 -6.87 2.49
C THR A 23 -14.35 -5.53 1.86
N HIS A 24 -13.08 -5.39 1.50
CA HIS A 24 -12.58 -4.19 0.84
C HIS A 24 -13.18 -4.02 -0.57
N TYR A 25 -13.29 -5.11 -1.35
CA TYR A 25 -13.92 -5.10 -2.66
C TYR A 25 -15.38 -4.61 -2.59
N PHE A 26 -16.17 -5.16 -1.66
CA PHE A 26 -17.58 -4.74 -1.50
C PHE A 26 -17.70 -3.29 -1.01
N ALA A 27 -16.75 -2.79 -0.22
CA ALA A 27 -16.76 -1.39 0.19
C ALA A 27 -16.64 -0.43 -1.01
N PHE A 28 -15.84 -0.77 -2.05
CA PHE A 28 -15.84 -0.03 -3.32
C PHE A 28 -17.23 -0.02 -3.97
N LEU A 29 -17.84 -1.18 -4.17
CA LEU A 29 -19.13 -1.29 -4.85
C LEU A 29 -20.21 -0.51 -4.11
N ASN A 30 -20.26 -0.65 -2.79
CA ASN A 30 -21.25 0.01 -1.96
C ASN A 30 -21.08 1.53 -1.94
N ALA A 31 -19.84 2.03 -1.92
CA ALA A 31 -19.55 3.47 -1.99
C ALA A 31 -19.96 4.04 -3.36
N MET A 32 -19.63 3.35 -4.47
CA MET A 32 -20.03 3.78 -5.81
C MET A 32 -21.54 3.83 -5.96
N ARG A 33 -22.27 2.81 -5.47
CA ARG A 33 -23.72 2.76 -5.50
C ARG A 33 -24.34 3.88 -4.66
N SER A 34 -23.98 3.98 -3.41
CA SER A 34 -24.67 4.86 -2.45
C SER A 34 -24.33 6.33 -2.62
N VAL A 35 -23.08 6.65 -2.99
CA VAL A 35 -22.62 8.04 -3.11
C VAL A 35 -22.84 8.61 -4.50
N PHE A 36 -22.59 7.80 -5.54
CA PHE A 36 -22.69 8.24 -6.94
C PHE A 36 -23.94 7.74 -7.64
N GLY A 37 -24.69 6.80 -7.05
CA GLY A 37 -25.89 6.22 -7.66
C GLY A 37 -25.58 5.29 -8.85
N VAL A 38 -24.37 4.74 -8.92
CA VAL A 38 -23.89 3.95 -10.05
C VAL A 38 -23.69 2.50 -9.64
N GLU A 39 -24.34 1.59 -10.35
CA GLU A 39 -24.09 0.15 -10.26
C GLU A 39 -22.93 -0.17 -11.21
N CYS A 40 -21.73 -0.24 -10.69
CA CYS A 40 -20.55 -0.62 -11.45
C CYS A 40 -19.74 -1.67 -10.68
N ASN A 41 -18.77 -2.25 -11.38
CA ASN A 41 -17.80 -3.17 -10.82
C ASN A 41 -16.39 -2.65 -11.10
N LEU A 42 -15.35 -3.42 -10.76
CA LEU A 42 -13.95 -3.08 -11.02
C LEU A 42 -13.43 -3.71 -12.32
N ASP A 43 -14.31 -4.24 -13.19
CA ASP A 43 -13.89 -4.87 -14.45
C ASP A 43 -13.24 -3.85 -15.38
N GLY A 44 -12.09 -4.22 -15.94
CA GLY A 44 -11.31 -3.34 -16.80
C GLY A 44 -10.52 -2.25 -16.08
N VAL A 45 -10.62 -2.17 -14.75
CA VAL A 45 -9.81 -1.25 -13.94
C VAL A 45 -8.56 -1.94 -13.42
N GLN A 46 -7.42 -1.30 -13.58
CA GLN A 46 -6.19 -1.78 -12.96
C GLN A 46 -6.26 -1.55 -11.45
N VAL A 47 -6.52 -2.62 -10.70
CA VAL A 47 -6.63 -2.57 -9.23
C VAL A 47 -5.25 -2.70 -8.58
N HIS A 48 -4.46 -3.71 -9.01
CA HIS A 48 -3.17 -4.02 -8.39
C HIS A 48 -2.13 -2.92 -8.63
N GLY A 49 -1.51 -2.46 -7.56
CA GLY A 49 -0.56 -1.36 -7.56
C GLY A 49 -1.20 0.03 -7.70
N ASN A 50 -2.54 0.11 -7.77
CA ASN A 50 -3.26 1.38 -7.80
C ASN A 50 -3.59 1.85 -6.37
N THR A 51 -4.07 3.08 -6.27
CA THR A 51 -4.60 3.63 -5.02
C THR A 51 -6.12 3.46 -4.96
N ASP A 52 -6.70 3.39 -3.76
CA ASP A 52 -8.15 3.30 -3.59
C ASP A 52 -8.86 4.46 -4.29
N VAL A 53 -8.33 5.68 -4.17
CA VAL A 53 -8.86 6.86 -4.87
C VAL A 53 -8.75 6.71 -6.38
N GLY A 54 -7.61 6.22 -6.89
CA GLY A 54 -7.41 5.99 -8.32
C GLY A 54 -8.32 4.91 -8.89
N ILE A 55 -8.59 3.85 -8.12
CA ILE A 55 -9.55 2.78 -8.49
C ILE A 55 -10.97 3.36 -8.57
N LEU A 56 -11.41 4.11 -7.56
CA LEU A 56 -12.72 4.79 -7.57
C LEU A 56 -12.85 5.70 -8.79
N ARG A 57 -11.86 6.56 -9.04
CA ARG A 57 -11.87 7.49 -10.18
C ARG A 57 -12.01 6.75 -11.51
N ALA A 58 -11.19 5.72 -11.72
CA ALA A 58 -11.22 4.94 -12.96
C ALA A 58 -12.55 4.21 -13.16
N SER A 59 -13.09 3.55 -12.11
CA SER A 59 -14.35 2.82 -12.19
C SER A 59 -15.54 3.74 -12.47
N LEU A 60 -15.60 4.88 -11.80
CA LEU A 60 -16.67 5.85 -11.96
C LEU A 60 -16.61 6.56 -13.32
N ALA A 61 -15.39 6.86 -13.83
CA ALA A 61 -15.21 7.42 -15.17
C ALA A 61 -15.72 6.45 -16.26
N HIS A 62 -15.44 5.14 -16.13
CA HIS A 62 -16.00 4.12 -17.03
C HIS A 62 -17.54 4.11 -17.02
N SER A 63 -18.15 4.50 -15.92
CA SER A 63 -19.60 4.57 -15.75
C SER A 63 -20.20 5.94 -16.09
N GLY A 64 -19.39 6.85 -16.68
CA GLY A 64 -19.83 8.16 -17.13
C GLY A 64 -19.93 9.24 -16.04
N VAL A 65 -19.40 9.01 -14.86
CA VAL A 65 -19.32 10.03 -13.81
C VAL A 65 -18.26 11.06 -14.19
N SER A 66 -18.65 12.35 -14.20
CA SER A 66 -17.72 13.44 -14.52
C SER A 66 -16.72 13.69 -13.39
N ASP A 67 -15.53 14.23 -13.72
CA ASP A 67 -14.52 14.61 -12.72
C ASP A 67 -15.08 15.60 -11.68
N GLN A 68 -15.90 16.57 -12.13
CA GLN A 68 -16.53 17.53 -11.21
C GLN A 68 -17.43 16.85 -10.18
N LEU A 69 -18.24 15.86 -10.60
CA LEU A 69 -19.09 15.09 -9.67
C LEU A 69 -18.24 14.22 -8.76
N PHE A 70 -17.19 13.57 -9.31
CA PHE A 70 -16.24 12.80 -8.54
C PHE A 70 -15.60 13.66 -7.44
N ASP A 71 -14.98 14.78 -7.80
CA ASP A 71 -14.25 15.64 -6.86
C ASP A 71 -15.17 16.22 -5.77
N SER A 72 -16.45 16.44 -6.08
CA SER A 72 -17.44 16.92 -5.11
C SER A 72 -17.89 15.88 -4.08
N ARG A 73 -17.72 14.58 -4.38
CA ARG A 73 -18.26 13.47 -3.56
C ARG A 73 -17.23 12.46 -3.09
N ILE A 74 -15.98 12.54 -3.57
CA ILE A 74 -14.95 11.55 -3.22
C ILE A 74 -14.73 11.45 -1.71
N GLY A 75 -14.77 12.55 -0.98
CA GLY A 75 -14.64 12.54 0.48
C GLY A 75 -15.69 11.64 1.14
N GLN A 76 -16.96 11.79 0.74
CA GLN A 76 -18.04 10.94 1.25
C GLN A 76 -17.85 9.46 0.90
N ALA A 77 -17.36 9.16 -0.30
CA ALA A 77 -17.10 7.78 -0.71
C ALA A 77 -15.97 7.14 0.10
N MET A 78 -14.88 7.87 0.34
CA MET A 78 -13.77 7.41 1.18
C MET A 78 -14.22 7.15 2.61
N ASP A 79 -14.99 8.07 3.21
CA ASP A 79 -15.52 7.92 4.57
C ASP A 79 -16.40 6.68 4.68
N GLN A 80 -17.26 6.44 3.68
CA GLN A 80 -18.12 5.27 3.64
C GLN A 80 -17.32 3.97 3.52
N MET A 81 -16.33 3.91 2.61
CA MET A 81 -15.46 2.74 2.47
C MET A 81 -14.73 2.44 3.79
N CYS A 82 -14.14 3.45 4.40
CA CYS A 82 -13.46 3.31 5.68
C CYS A 82 -14.39 2.80 6.78
N ALA A 83 -15.58 3.40 6.91
CA ALA A 83 -16.57 3.00 7.91
C ALA A 83 -17.06 1.57 7.70
N GLU A 84 -17.26 1.15 6.45
CA GLU A 84 -17.70 -0.20 6.11
C GLU A 84 -16.64 -1.24 6.44
N VAL A 85 -15.39 -1.04 6.01
CA VAL A 85 -14.31 -1.99 6.28
C VAL A 85 -14.01 -2.07 7.78
N VAL A 86 -13.99 -0.95 8.49
CA VAL A 86 -13.76 -0.94 9.94
C VAL A 86 -14.89 -1.65 10.70
N ARG A 87 -16.15 -1.45 10.27
CA ARG A 87 -17.31 -2.13 10.88
C ARG A 87 -17.25 -3.64 10.70
N ASN A 88 -16.79 -4.09 9.52
CA ASN A 88 -16.71 -5.48 9.15
C ASN A 88 -15.27 -6.04 9.33
N ALA A 89 -14.47 -5.44 10.21
CA ALA A 89 -13.06 -5.83 10.39
C ALA A 89 -12.88 -7.30 10.83
N ALA A 90 -13.88 -7.90 11.47
CA ALA A 90 -13.86 -9.32 11.83
C ALA A 90 -13.95 -10.26 10.61
N ASP A 91 -14.46 -9.79 9.48
CA ASP A 91 -14.61 -10.55 8.24
C ASP A 91 -13.39 -10.41 7.32
N LEU A 92 -12.44 -9.54 7.67
CA LEU A 92 -11.19 -9.34 6.90
C LEU A 92 -10.39 -10.65 6.88
N ARG A 93 -10.07 -11.11 5.68
CA ARG A 93 -9.18 -12.25 5.46
C ARG A 93 -7.74 -11.80 5.21
N ALA A 94 -7.21 -11.05 6.16
CA ALA A 94 -5.85 -10.50 6.10
C ALA A 94 -4.83 -11.58 6.50
N VAL A 95 -4.45 -12.43 5.54
CA VAL A 95 -3.47 -13.50 5.75
C VAL A 95 -2.08 -12.99 5.43
N PRO A 96 -1.12 -12.99 6.39
CA PRO A 96 0.26 -12.61 6.13
C PRO A 96 0.91 -13.48 5.04
N CYS A 97 1.70 -12.87 4.16
CA CYS A 97 2.55 -13.60 3.23
C CYS A 97 3.51 -14.48 3.99
N SER A 98 3.86 -15.66 3.40
CA SER A 98 4.77 -16.60 4.03
C SER A 98 6.06 -15.91 4.46
N SER A 99 6.52 -16.22 5.68
CA SER A 99 7.76 -15.72 6.28
C SER A 99 7.89 -14.19 6.44
N VAL A 100 6.87 -13.40 6.08
CA VAL A 100 6.91 -11.94 6.25
C VAL A 100 7.12 -11.54 7.71
N ARG A 101 6.49 -12.25 8.66
CA ARG A 101 6.67 -11.99 10.09
C ARG A 101 8.12 -12.18 10.55
N VAL A 102 8.80 -13.21 10.05
CA VAL A 102 10.21 -13.47 10.35
C VAL A 102 11.10 -12.33 9.87
N LEU A 103 10.82 -11.79 8.66
CA LEU A 103 11.51 -10.61 8.15
C LEU A 103 11.28 -9.40 9.05
N LEU A 104 10.02 -9.12 9.42
CA LEU A 104 9.67 -7.97 10.26
C LEU A 104 10.33 -8.07 11.66
N GLU A 105 10.32 -9.24 12.28
CA GLU A 105 11.00 -9.51 13.57
C GLU A 105 12.52 -9.32 13.47
N TYR A 106 13.12 -9.76 12.36
CA TYR A 106 14.55 -9.54 12.12
C TYR A 106 14.88 -8.05 11.98
N LEU A 107 14.13 -7.30 11.17
CA LEU A 107 14.34 -5.87 10.98
C LEU A 107 14.12 -5.09 12.29
N GLN A 108 13.11 -5.47 13.06
CA GLN A 108 12.85 -4.90 14.39
C GLN A 108 14.01 -5.17 15.35
N GLY A 109 14.51 -6.42 15.40
CA GLY A 109 15.67 -6.80 16.21
C GLY A 109 16.96 -6.10 15.80
N ALA A 110 17.09 -5.73 14.52
CA ALA A 110 18.18 -4.91 13.98
C ALA A 110 18.00 -3.41 14.20
N GLY A 111 16.91 -2.99 14.86
CA GLY A 111 16.62 -1.58 15.13
C GLY A 111 16.27 -0.76 13.88
N ARG A 112 15.81 -1.41 12.81
CA ARG A 112 15.45 -0.71 11.57
C ARG A 112 14.08 -0.04 11.70
N LEU A 113 13.94 1.19 11.18
CA LEU A 113 12.67 1.89 11.12
C LEU A 113 11.79 1.23 10.05
N MET A 114 10.56 0.90 10.39
CA MET A 114 9.60 0.32 9.44
C MET A 114 8.38 1.21 9.30
N GLY A 115 8.00 1.50 8.04
CA GLY A 115 6.85 2.28 7.68
C GLY A 115 5.99 1.60 6.61
N ILE A 116 4.74 2.01 6.53
CA ILE A 116 3.79 1.59 5.48
C ILE A 116 3.72 2.67 4.40
N VAL A 117 3.73 2.25 3.13
CA VAL A 117 3.44 3.08 1.97
C VAL A 117 2.50 2.30 1.05
N THR A 118 1.23 2.65 1.03
CA THR A 118 0.20 1.83 0.38
C THR A 118 -0.85 2.65 -0.33
N GLY A 119 -1.44 2.07 -1.39
CA GLY A 119 -2.59 2.64 -2.07
C GLY A 119 -3.90 2.54 -1.29
N ASN A 120 -3.96 1.83 -0.19
CA ASN A 120 -5.15 1.77 0.66
C ASN A 120 -5.44 3.13 1.31
N LEU A 121 -6.71 3.39 1.63
CA LEU A 121 -7.09 4.44 2.58
C LEU A 121 -6.59 4.09 3.99
N GLU A 122 -6.24 5.10 4.80
CA GLU A 122 -5.57 4.90 6.09
C GLU A 122 -6.29 3.94 7.02
N ALA A 123 -7.59 4.16 7.26
CA ALA A 123 -8.37 3.31 8.16
C ALA A 123 -8.43 1.85 7.67
N ILE A 124 -8.49 1.63 6.35
CA ILE A 124 -8.51 0.32 5.71
C ILE A 124 -7.16 -0.38 5.87
N GLY A 125 -6.07 0.29 5.51
CA GLY A 125 -4.73 -0.28 5.65
C GLY A 125 -4.43 -0.69 7.10
N TRP A 126 -4.74 0.18 8.06
CA TRP A 126 -4.54 -0.15 9.48
C TRP A 126 -5.47 -1.26 9.97
N ALA A 127 -6.72 -1.35 9.47
CA ALA A 127 -7.63 -2.45 9.82
C ALA A 127 -7.08 -3.81 9.33
N LYS A 128 -6.61 -3.89 8.09
CA LYS A 128 -5.97 -5.08 7.52
C LYS A 128 -4.75 -5.52 8.36
N LEU A 129 -3.84 -4.59 8.66
CA LEU A 129 -2.64 -4.90 9.45
C LEU A 129 -2.96 -5.33 10.88
N ARG A 130 -3.99 -4.75 11.52
CA ARG A 130 -4.46 -5.22 12.83
C ARG A 130 -5.04 -6.63 12.75
N ALA A 131 -5.88 -6.92 11.77
CA ALA A 131 -6.47 -8.24 11.57
C ALA A 131 -5.40 -9.32 11.34
N ALA A 132 -4.30 -8.96 10.65
CA ALA A 132 -3.14 -9.83 10.40
C ALA A 132 -2.18 -9.93 11.61
N GLY A 133 -2.35 -9.15 12.66
CA GLY A 133 -1.41 -9.07 13.79
C GLY A 133 -0.04 -8.51 13.42
N LEU A 134 0.02 -7.63 12.38
CA LEU A 134 1.27 -7.02 11.92
C LEU A 134 1.38 -5.52 12.26
N ARG A 135 0.32 -4.91 12.80
CA ARG A 135 0.26 -3.44 13.02
C ARG A 135 1.44 -2.91 13.87
N ASP A 136 1.85 -3.64 14.89
CA ASP A 136 2.80 -3.17 15.90
C ASP A 136 4.25 -3.15 15.42
N PHE A 137 4.53 -3.72 14.26
CA PHE A 137 5.86 -3.60 13.62
C PHE A 137 6.11 -2.21 13.01
N PHE A 138 5.04 -1.45 12.70
CA PHE A 138 5.14 -0.23 11.91
C PHE A 138 5.01 1.03 12.75
N HIS A 139 5.95 1.94 12.59
CA HIS A 139 6.06 3.18 13.34
C HIS A 139 5.20 4.31 12.76
N PHE A 140 4.89 4.25 11.47
CA PHE A 140 4.09 5.22 10.73
C PHE A 140 3.52 4.61 9.45
N GLY A 141 2.63 5.35 8.78
CA GLY A 141 2.12 4.96 7.47
C GLY A 141 1.75 6.16 6.62
N CYS A 142 1.95 6.03 5.31
CA CYS A 142 1.50 6.94 4.27
C CYS A 142 0.52 6.20 3.37
N PHE A 143 -0.63 6.79 3.13
CA PHE A 143 -1.80 6.16 2.52
C PHE A 143 -2.34 7.02 1.38
N SER A 144 -3.21 6.44 0.55
CA SER A 144 -3.98 7.23 -0.41
C SER A 144 -5.04 8.08 0.29
N GLY A 145 -5.55 9.09 -0.40
CA GLY A 145 -6.58 9.98 0.13
C GLY A 145 -6.07 11.39 0.40
N PRO A 146 -6.79 12.17 1.21
CA PRO A 146 -6.44 13.56 1.46
C PRO A 146 -5.16 13.65 2.29
N LEU A 147 -4.21 14.44 1.82
CA LEU A 147 -3.07 14.85 2.63
C LEU A 147 -3.56 15.88 3.65
N ALA A 148 -3.54 15.51 4.92
CA ALA A 148 -3.84 16.43 6.00
C ALA A 148 -2.71 17.46 6.13
N ASN A 149 -2.90 18.64 5.58
CA ASN A 149 -2.04 19.79 5.85
C ASN A 149 -2.79 20.79 6.74
N PRO A 150 -2.53 20.85 8.05
CA PRO A 150 -3.23 21.74 8.96
C PRO A 150 -3.04 23.24 8.65
N ALA A 151 -2.05 23.58 7.81
CA ALA A 151 -1.70 24.96 7.48
C ALA A 151 -2.37 25.48 6.19
N GLU A 152 -2.99 24.61 5.37
CA GLU A 152 -3.61 25.01 4.13
C GLU A 152 -5.14 25.09 4.28
N THR A 153 -5.66 26.31 4.06
CA THR A 153 -7.11 26.59 3.98
C THR A 153 -7.71 26.26 2.60
N SER A 154 -6.89 25.80 1.66
CA SER A 154 -7.29 25.29 0.33
C SER A 154 -7.70 23.81 0.41
N SER A 155 -8.44 23.34 -0.58
CA SER A 155 -8.82 21.93 -0.68
C SER A 155 -7.61 21.01 -0.49
N PRO A 156 -7.74 19.94 0.32
CA PRO A 156 -6.61 19.05 0.59
C PRO A 156 -6.07 18.43 -0.71
N THR A 157 -4.75 18.36 -0.83
CA THR A 157 -4.11 17.63 -1.92
C THR A 157 -4.49 16.15 -1.81
N MET A 158 -5.03 15.58 -2.89
CA MET A 158 -5.42 14.17 -2.94
C MET A 158 -4.23 13.32 -3.39
N LEU A 159 -3.83 12.36 -2.57
CA LEU A 159 -2.79 11.40 -2.90
C LEU A 159 -3.39 10.25 -3.71
N GLU A 160 -3.22 10.32 -5.02
CA GLU A 160 -3.74 9.33 -5.97
C GLU A 160 -2.63 8.54 -6.67
N LYS A 161 -1.36 8.94 -6.53
CA LYS A 161 -0.24 8.29 -7.21
C LYS A 161 0.68 7.58 -6.23
N ARG A 162 1.13 6.40 -6.61
CA ARG A 162 2.04 5.57 -5.81
C ARG A 162 3.33 6.31 -5.44
N VAL A 163 3.92 7.02 -6.41
CA VAL A 163 5.15 7.77 -6.19
C VAL A 163 5.02 8.87 -5.15
N ASP A 164 3.87 9.57 -5.09
CA ASP A 164 3.65 10.64 -4.12
C ASP A 164 3.53 10.08 -2.69
N ILE A 165 2.88 8.92 -2.54
CA ILE A 165 2.77 8.22 -1.24
C ILE A 165 4.15 7.74 -0.79
N LEU A 166 4.94 7.14 -1.68
CA LEU A 166 6.28 6.67 -1.37
C LEU A 166 7.20 7.86 -1.00
N LYS A 167 7.09 8.97 -1.72
CA LYS A 167 7.84 10.20 -1.43
C LYS A 167 7.57 10.71 -0.01
N LEU A 168 6.31 10.76 0.41
CA LEU A 168 5.97 11.11 1.79
C LEU A 168 6.58 10.14 2.80
N GLY A 169 6.59 8.84 2.50
CA GLY A 169 7.26 7.85 3.33
C GLY A 169 8.76 8.12 3.50
N VAL A 170 9.44 8.46 2.40
CA VAL A 170 10.87 8.84 2.43
C VAL A 170 11.09 10.12 3.23
N GLU A 171 10.25 11.13 3.05
CA GLU A 171 10.31 12.39 3.80
C GLU A 171 10.11 12.14 5.31
N GLU A 172 9.18 11.28 5.69
CA GLU A 172 8.93 10.92 7.09
C GLU A 172 10.13 10.16 7.70
N VAL A 173 10.77 9.25 6.95
CA VAL A 173 12.02 8.60 7.40
C VAL A 173 13.10 9.64 7.65
N LYS A 174 13.34 10.54 6.70
CA LYS A 174 14.35 11.59 6.83
C LYS A 174 14.07 12.55 7.98
N ARG A 175 12.81 12.83 8.25
CA ARG A 175 12.38 13.64 9.40
C ARG A 175 12.71 12.95 10.74
N ARG A 176 12.62 11.61 10.81
CA ARG A 176 12.85 10.83 12.04
C ARG A 176 14.32 10.49 12.28
N LEU A 177 15.04 10.13 11.22
CA LEU A 177 16.39 9.59 11.32
C LEU A 177 17.48 10.56 10.84
N GLY A 178 17.10 11.66 10.18
CA GLY A 178 18.03 12.63 9.59
C GLY A 178 18.05 12.57 8.07
N ALA A 179 18.57 13.64 7.45
CA ALA A 179 18.52 13.83 5.99
C ALA A 179 19.28 12.75 5.19
N ASP A 180 20.31 12.18 5.80
CA ASP A 180 21.20 11.17 5.18
C ASP A 180 20.68 9.73 5.34
N ALA A 181 19.51 9.54 6.02
CA ALA A 181 18.96 8.22 6.26
C ALA A 181 18.65 7.50 4.93
N THR A 182 19.12 6.27 4.86
CA THR A 182 18.91 5.38 3.71
C THR A 182 17.56 4.67 3.81
N VAL A 183 16.89 4.53 2.67
CA VAL A 183 15.53 3.93 2.59
C VAL A 183 15.52 2.84 1.53
N CYS A 184 14.89 1.72 1.84
CA CYS A 184 14.58 0.66 0.89
C CYS A 184 13.07 0.45 0.83
N ALA A 185 12.48 0.41 -0.37
CA ALA A 185 11.09 0.04 -0.56
C ALA A 185 10.92 -1.48 -0.64
N VAL A 186 9.74 -1.99 -0.29
CA VAL A 186 9.35 -3.39 -0.47
C VAL A 186 7.95 -3.41 -1.07
N GLY A 187 7.78 -4.04 -2.24
CA GLY A 187 6.52 -4.07 -2.97
C GLY A 187 6.43 -5.24 -3.94
N ASP A 188 5.24 -5.53 -4.46
CA ASP A 188 4.96 -6.68 -5.33
C ASP A 188 4.51 -6.29 -6.75
N THR A 189 4.42 -4.99 -7.06
CA THR A 189 3.90 -4.52 -8.33
C THR A 189 4.90 -3.72 -9.16
N PRO A 190 4.71 -3.65 -10.50
CA PRO A 190 5.48 -2.74 -11.36
C PRO A 190 5.46 -1.30 -10.89
N ARG A 191 4.34 -0.81 -10.34
CA ARG A 191 4.21 0.57 -9.86
C ARG A 191 5.06 0.87 -8.63
N ASP A 192 5.33 -0.13 -7.79
CA ASP A 192 6.24 0.02 -6.66
C ASP A 192 7.67 0.21 -7.15
N ILE A 193 8.08 -0.60 -8.15
CA ILE A 193 9.40 -0.53 -8.76
C ILE A 193 9.58 0.81 -9.48
N GLU A 194 8.58 1.24 -10.25
CA GLU A 194 8.60 2.53 -10.93
C GLU A 194 8.71 3.69 -9.94
N ALA A 195 7.89 3.69 -8.88
CA ALA A 195 7.92 4.73 -7.86
C ALA A 195 9.27 4.79 -7.12
N ALA A 196 9.85 3.64 -6.77
CA ALA A 196 11.17 3.57 -6.14
C ALA A 196 12.26 4.10 -7.06
N ARG A 197 12.22 3.73 -8.34
CA ARG A 197 13.16 4.22 -9.38
C ARG A 197 13.06 5.74 -9.57
N ASP A 198 11.85 6.29 -9.63
CA ASP A 198 11.62 7.73 -9.79
C ASP A 198 12.19 8.54 -8.61
N LEU A 199 12.26 7.93 -7.42
CA LEU A 199 12.84 8.53 -6.22
C LEU A 199 14.32 8.17 -6.00
N GLY A 200 14.88 7.31 -6.85
CA GLY A 200 16.29 6.88 -6.75
C GLY A 200 16.61 6.06 -5.49
N ILE A 201 15.63 5.30 -4.98
CA ILE A 201 15.81 4.42 -3.82
C ILE A 201 15.78 2.95 -4.24
N PRO A 202 16.52 2.05 -3.56
CA PRO A 202 16.45 0.62 -3.81
C PRO A 202 15.09 0.04 -3.46
N ILE A 203 14.70 -1.03 -4.16
CA ILE A 203 13.48 -1.77 -3.90
C ILE A 203 13.73 -3.28 -3.89
N VAL A 204 13.11 -3.96 -2.92
CA VAL A 204 12.92 -5.40 -2.90
C VAL A 204 11.56 -5.70 -3.52
N ALA A 205 11.56 -6.28 -4.71
CA ALA A 205 10.36 -6.76 -5.36
C ALA A 205 10.06 -8.20 -4.90
N VAL A 206 8.86 -8.44 -4.37
CA VAL A 206 8.42 -9.77 -3.93
C VAL A 206 7.26 -10.25 -4.82
N ALA A 207 7.41 -11.42 -5.45
CA ALA A 207 6.38 -11.97 -6.33
C ALA A 207 5.31 -12.76 -5.54
N THR A 208 4.85 -12.19 -4.43
CA THR A 208 3.80 -12.76 -3.56
C THR A 208 2.39 -12.28 -3.94
N GLY A 209 2.30 -11.27 -4.83
CA GLY A 209 1.07 -10.79 -5.41
C GLY A 209 0.71 -11.50 -6.72
N ILE A 210 0.19 -10.76 -7.70
CA ILE A 210 -0.26 -11.30 -9.00
C ILE A 210 0.84 -11.33 -10.06
N TYR A 211 1.94 -10.61 -9.86
CA TYR A 211 3.03 -10.51 -10.83
C TYR A 211 4.07 -11.60 -10.59
N SER A 212 4.54 -12.21 -11.66
CA SER A 212 5.62 -13.21 -11.59
C SER A 212 6.99 -12.56 -11.37
N VAL A 213 7.94 -13.34 -10.87
CA VAL A 213 9.35 -12.92 -10.75
C VAL A 213 9.88 -12.39 -12.10
N ASP A 214 9.58 -13.08 -13.21
CA ASP A 214 10.06 -12.69 -14.55
C ASP A 214 9.50 -11.33 -15.00
N GLN A 215 8.27 -10.99 -14.60
CA GLN A 215 7.66 -9.69 -14.89
C GLN A 215 8.30 -8.58 -14.08
N LEU A 216 8.50 -8.79 -12.79
CA LEU A 216 9.10 -7.81 -11.89
C LEU A 216 10.60 -7.62 -12.18
N GLN A 217 11.34 -8.71 -12.41
CA GLN A 217 12.78 -8.68 -12.70
C GLN A 217 13.13 -7.83 -13.92
N LYS A 218 12.28 -7.82 -14.97
CA LYS A 218 12.46 -7.01 -16.16
C LYS A 218 12.50 -5.50 -15.91
N LEU A 219 11.94 -5.06 -14.79
CA LEU A 219 11.91 -3.65 -14.39
C LEU A 219 13.16 -3.22 -13.62
N GLY A 220 14.06 -4.17 -13.29
CA GLY A 220 15.36 -3.91 -12.68
C GLY A 220 15.29 -3.48 -11.21
N PRO A 221 14.52 -4.16 -10.33
CA PRO A 221 14.59 -3.92 -8.89
C PRO A 221 15.96 -4.33 -8.36
N GLU A 222 16.39 -3.76 -7.23
CA GLU A 222 17.65 -4.11 -6.57
C GLU A 222 17.69 -5.59 -6.16
N LEU A 223 16.58 -6.11 -5.65
CA LEU A 223 16.37 -7.52 -5.36
C LEU A 223 14.98 -7.92 -5.84
N CYS A 224 14.88 -9.08 -6.51
CA CYS A 224 13.61 -9.70 -6.86
C CYS A 224 13.58 -11.14 -6.37
N VAL A 225 12.57 -11.48 -5.58
CA VAL A 225 12.41 -12.82 -4.98
C VAL A 225 10.98 -13.33 -5.20
N ARG A 226 10.84 -14.66 -5.25
CA ARG A 226 9.51 -15.29 -5.34
C ARG A 226 8.76 -15.22 -4.02
N SER A 227 9.50 -15.34 -2.94
CA SER A 227 8.98 -15.24 -1.58
C SER A 227 10.08 -14.78 -0.63
N TYR A 228 9.71 -14.38 0.58
CA TYR A 228 10.66 -13.90 1.59
C TYR A 228 11.71 -14.95 1.98
N GLU A 229 11.39 -16.24 1.86
CA GLU A 229 12.30 -17.36 2.14
C GLU A 229 13.54 -17.36 1.22
N GLU A 230 13.45 -16.79 0.04
CA GLU A 230 14.58 -16.70 -0.91
C GLU A 230 15.59 -15.61 -0.56
N ILE A 231 15.28 -14.75 0.42
CA ILE A 231 16.22 -13.70 0.84
C ILE A 231 17.36 -14.34 1.64
N GLU A 232 18.56 -14.32 1.05
CA GLU A 232 19.74 -14.89 1.67
C GLU A 232 20.14 -14.16 2.97
N GLY A 233 20.59 -14.92 3.96
CA GLY A 233 21.09 -14.40 5.24
C GLY A 233 20.04 -14.28 6.34
N PHE A 234 18.80 -14.73 6.07
CA PHE A 234 17.73 -14.74 7.07
C PHE A 234 17.48 -16.15 7.65
N PRO A 235 17.12 -16.26 8.93
CA PRO A 235 16.87 -17.53 9.58
C PRO A 235 15.44 -18.04 9.27
N PHE A 236 15.09 -18.19 7.97
CA PHE A 236 13.78 -18.76 7.57
C PHE A 236 13.65 -20.27 7.88
N HIS A 237 14.76 -20.94 8.20
CA HIS A 237 14.81 -22.36 8.50
C HIS A 237 15.16 -22.55 9.97
N GLY A 238 14.18 -22.51 10.83
CA GLY A 238 14.52 -22.72 12.19
C GLY A 238 13.38 -22.93 13.17
N ARG A 239 13.02 -24.14 13.30
CA ARG A 239 12.66 -24.99 14.45
C ARG A 239 11.20 -25.34 14.52
#